data_dc82b3c453762d25769228a9082196ce
#
_entry.id   dc82b3c453762d25769228a9082196ce
#
_cell.length_a   1.000
_cell.length_b   1.000
_cell.length_c   1.000
_cell.angle_alpha   90.00
_cell.angle_beta   90.00
_cell.angle_gamma   90.00
#
_symmetry.space_group_name_H-M   'P 1'
#
loop_
_entity.id
_entity.type
_entity.pdbx_description
1 polymer ?
#
loop_
_entity_poly.entity_id
_entity_poly.type
_entity_poly.pdbx_seq_one_letter_code
_entity_poly.pdbx_strand_id
1 'polypeptide(L)'
;MISVSDWCRTEADPNLQIRGWVRLSVIGNESKFNKIIELDTGDSLRTDPIEISNILNTHFSKIGPSSASEIQNTSSNFADYITPAEQIFKLAEVSCQEVFNLIQKISSNKTSGLDNISARLLKEASPIVTRRLTFIINLSITTGIFPNAWKRVRVSPIFKENLKTAPNNYRPISVLLVISKLLERVVLTNYMNI
;
A
#
# COMPACT_ATOMS: atom_id res chain seq x y z
N MET A 1 7.19 17.79 18.18
CA MET A 1 7.26 18.33 16.80
C MET A 1 7.73 17.17 15.94
N ILE A 2 6.85 16.59 15.14
CA ILE A 2 7.12 15.33 14.40
C ILE A 2 7.53 15.72 12.99
N SER A 3 8.71 15.26 12.54
CA SER A 3 9.20 15.52 11.18
C SER A 3 8.54 14.57 10.16
N VAL A 4 8.60 14.91 8.86
CA VAL A 4 8.13 14.00 7.80
C VAL A 4 8.90 12.67 7.84
N SER A 5 10.17 12.69 8.27
CA SER A 5 10.98 11.50 8.47
C SER A 5 10.42 10.58 9.55
N ASP A 6 9.80 11.14 10.60
CA ASP A 6 9.18 10.35 11.67
C ASP A 6 7.85 9.75 11.20
N TRP A 7 7.16 10.44 10.30
CA TRP A 7 5.93 9.95 9.69
C TRP A 7 6.19 8.79 8.70
N CYS A 8 7.32 8.83 7.97
CA CYS A 8 7.80 7.75 7.12
C CYS A 8 8.53 6.64 7.90
N ARG A 9 9.08 6.97 9.09
CA ARG A 9 9.71 6.06 10.02
C ARG A 9 8.71 5.47 11.00
N THR A 10 7.56 5.04 10.57
CA THR A 10 6.93 3.97 11.33
C THR A 10 7.91 2.80 11.16
N GLU A 11 8.63 2.49 12.26
CA GLU A 11 9.49 1.33 12.38
C GLU A 11 8.86 0.20 11.58
N ALA A 12 9.65 -0.40 10.69
CA ALA A 12 9.24 -1.63 10.06
C ALA A 12 8.95 -2.57 11.22
N ASP A 13 7.68 -2.67 11.61
CA ASP A 13 7.22 -3.62 12.60
C ASP A 13 7.72 -4.97 12.07
N PRO A 14 8.70 -5.62 12.73
CA PRO A 14 9.22 -6.91 12.30
C PRO A 14 8.13 -7.96 12.28
N ASN A 15 6.97 -7.66 12.89
CA ASN A 15 5.73 -8.42 12.81
C ASN A 15 4.76 -7.86 11.75
N LEU A 16 5.16 -6.88 10.93
CA LEU A 16 4.42 -6.57 9.71
C LEU A 16 4.59 -7.75 8.73
N GLN A 17 4.17 -8.90 9.21
CA GLN A 17 3.81 -9.99 8.32
C GLN A 17 2.89 -9.33 7.30
N ILE A 18 3.36 -9.30 6.06
CA ILE A 18 2.48 -9.15 4.92
C ILE A 18 1.51 -10.34 5.04
N ARG A 19 0.54 -10.20 5.95
CA ARG A 19 -0.64 -11.07 5.98
C ARG A 19 -1.48 -10.61 4.79
N GLY A 20 -0.84 -10.66 3.62
CA GLY A 20 -1.51 -10.61 2.36
C GLY A 20 -2.36 -11.85 2.28
N TRP A 21 -3.60 -11.71 2.68
CA TRP A 21 -4.59 -12.63 2.18
C TRP A 21 -4.58 -12.45 0.66
N VAL A 22 -3.83 -13.30 -0.04
CA VAL A 22 -4.09 -13.55 -1.44
C VAL A 22 -5.45 -14.24 -1.44
N ARG A 23 -6.49 -13.47 -1.21
CA ARG A 23 -7.83 -13.90 -1.44
C ARG A 23 -7.96 -13.96 -2.96
N LEU A 24 -7.69 -15.12 -3.53
CA LEU A 24 -8.19 -15.46 -4.84
C LEU A 24 -9.70 -15.25 -4.75
N SER A 25 -10.19 -14.12 -5.24
CA SER A 25 -11.63 -13.87 -5.32
C SER A 25 -12.18 -14.75 -6.44
N VAL A 26 -12.61 -15.92 -6.06
CA VAL A 26 -13.34 -16.89 -6.89
C VAL A 26 -14.84 -16.58 -6.81
N ILE A 27 -15.25 -15.34 -6.62
CA ILE A 27 -16.69 -15.02 -6.64
C ILE A 27 -16.91 -13.69 -7.39
N GLY A 28 -17.51 -13.78 -8.54
CA GLY A 28 -18.23 -12.71 -9.22
C GLY A 28 -17.41 -11.89 -10.22
N ASN A 29 -17.69 -12.13 -11.51
CA ASN A 29 -17.15 -11.52 -12.71
C ASN A 29 -15.68 -11.83 -13.01
N GLU A 30 -15.52 -12.74 -13.95
CA GLU A 30 -14.26 -13.10 -14.61
C GLU A 30 -13.67 -11.90 -15.37
N SER A 31 -13.17 -10.91 -14.66
CA SER A 31 -12.29 -9.93 -15.27
C SER A 31 -10.88 -10.51 -15.29
N LYS A 32 -10.47 -11.03 -16.45
CA LYS A 32 -9.12 -11.15 -17.04
C LYS A 32 -7.87 -11.26 -16.11
N PHE A 33 -8.01 -11.67 -14.86
CA PHE A 33 -6.86 -12.03 -14.04
C PHE A 33 -6.55 -13.49 -14.29
N ASN A 34 -5.39 -13.76 -14.90
CA ASN A 34 -4.89 -15.11 -15.08
C ASN A 34 -4.87 -15.81 -13.72
N LYS A 35 -5.79 -16.77 -13.52
CA LYS A 35 -5.81 -17.62 -12.33
C LYS A 35 -4.49 -18.38 -12.31
N ILE A 36 -3.73 -18.25 -11.23
CA ILE A 36 -2.55 -19.08 -11.01
C ILE A 36 -3.08 -20.44 -10.60
N ILE A 37 -2.84 -21.45 -11.45
CA ILE A 37 -3.37 -22.79 -11.28
C ILE A 37 -2.37 -23.65 -10.52
N GLU A 38 -1.06 -23.41 -10.73
CA GLU A 38 0.02 -24.20 -10.18
C GLU A 38 1.29 -23.36 -9.98
N LEU A 39 2.07 -23.69 -8.95
CA LEU A 39 3.40 -23.13 -8.72
C LEU A 39 4.40 -24.26 -8.44
N ASP A 40 5.59 -24.11 -9.02
CA ASP A 40 6.74 -24.99 -8.78
C ASP A 40 7.61 -24.37 -7.69
N THR A 41 7.88 -25.15 -6.65
CA THR A 41 8.76 -24.76 -5.53
C THR A 41 10.15 -25.33 -5.67
N GLY A 42 10.47 -26.01 -6.78
CA GLY A 42 11.69 -26.76 -7.00
C GLY A 42 11.62 -28.21 -6.51
N ASP A 43 10.85 -28.48 -5.45
CA ASP A 43 10.67 -29.82 -4.88
C ASP A 43 9.39 -30.49 -5.41
N SER A 44 8.38 -29.71 -5.70
CA SER A 44 7.08 -30.21 -6.17
C SER A 44 6.19 -29.12 -6.74
N LEU A 45 5.24 -29.54 -7.56
CA LEU A 45 4.19 -28.68 -8.11
C LEU A 45 3.05 -28.54 -7.09
N ARG A 46 2.70 -27.29 -6.75
CA ARG A 46 1.63 -26.96 -5.81
C ARG A 46 0.42 -26.43 -6.57
N THR A 47 -0.74 -26.99 -6.26
CA THR A 47 -2.02 -26.65 -6.93
C THR A 47 -3.08 -26.14 -5.95
N ASP A 48 -2.87 -26.32 -4.64
CA ASP A 48 -3.79 -25.77 -3.63
C ASP A 48 -3.70 -24.24 -3.59
N PRO A 49 -4.82 -23.52 -3.72
CA PRO A 49 -4.84 -22.06 -3.74
C PRO A 49 -4.28 -21.41 -2.45
N ILE A 50 -4.44 -22.06 -1.30
CA ILE A 50 -3.93 -21.55 -0.03
C ILE A 50 -2.41 -21.70 0.02
N GLU A 51 -1.89 -22.86 -0.39
CA GLU A 51 -0.45 -23.08 -0.49
C GLU A 51 0.19 -22.10 -1.50
N ILE A 52 -0.38 -21.96 -2.69
CA ILE A 52 0.08 -21.00 -3.71
C ILE A 52 0.14 -19.58 -3.12
N SER A 53 -0.89 -19.15 -2.39
CA SER A 53 -0.94 -17.85 -1.74
C SER A 53 0.17 -17.67 -0.71
N ASN A 54 0.43 -18.68 0.10
CA ASN A 54 1.47 -18.66 1.13
C ASN A 54 2.88 -18.65 0.51
N ILE A 55 3.09 -19.40 -0.55
CA ILE A 55 4.35 -19.43 -1.31
C ILE A 55 4.65 -18.02 -1.87
N LEU A 56 3.70 -17.43 -2.58
CA LEU A 56 3.88 -16.09 -3.15
C LEU A 56 4.07 -15.03 -2.08
N ASN A 57 3.35 -15.12 -0.96
CA ASN A 57 3.49 -14.20 0.15
C ASN A 57 4.89 -14.28 0.77
N THR A 58 5.38 -15.49 1.00
CA THR A 58 6.74 -15.75 1.50
C THR A 58 7.79 -15.27 0.51
N HIS A 59 7.59 -15.54 -0.77
CA HIS A 59 8.48 -15.09 -1.83
C HIS A 59 8.59 -13.56 -1.87
N PHE A 60 7.47 -12.86 -1.95
CA PHE A 60 7.46 -11.39 -2.03
C PHE A 60 8.00 -10.71 -0.77
N SER A 61 7.79 -11.29 0.41
CA SER A 61 8.34 -10.75 1.66
C SER A 61 9.87 -10.85 1.75
N LYS A 62 10.46 -11.82 1.06
CA LYS A 62 11.91 -12.06 1.06
C LYS A 62 12.68 -11.24 0.02
N ILE A 63 12.05 -10.76 -1.04
CA ILE A 63 12.74 -10.05 -2.14
C ILE A 63 13.55 -8.86 -1.62
N GLY A 64 12.93 -7.98 -0.81
CA GLY A 64 13.59 -6.80 -0.28
C GLY A 64 14.81 -7.14 0.59
N PRO A 65 14.65 -7.94 1.65
CA PRO A 65 15.77 -8.38 2.48
C PRO A 65 16.86 -9.10 1.70
N SER A 66 16.51 -9.96 0.74
CA SER A 66 17.49 -10.67 -0.09
C SER A 66 18.31 -9.69 -0.93
N SER A 67 17.65 -8.77 -1.64
CA SER A 67 18.37 -7.76 -2.43
C SER A 67 19.21 -6.83 -1.55
N ALA A 68 18.74 -6.49 -0.35
CA ALA A 68 19.50 -5.66 0.58
C ALA A 68 20.77 -6.38 1.08
N SER A 69 20.73 -7.69 1.27
CA SER A 69 21.89 -8.47 1.70
C SER A 69 23.00 -8.58 0.64
N GLU A 70 22.65 -8.37 -0.63
CA GLU A 70 23.61 -8.37 -1.75
C GLU A 70 24.34 -7.03 -1.89
N ILE A 71 23.83 -5.96 -1.26
CA ILE A 71 24.47 -4.65 -1.30
C ILE A 71 25.68 -4.65 -0.34
N GLN A 72 26.85 -4.36 -0.87
CA GLN A 72 28.03 -4.18 -0.05
C GLN A 72 27.86 -2.97 0.87
N ASN A 73 28.18 -3.16 2.15
CA ASN A 73 28.19 -2.05 3.10
C ASN A 73 29.22 -1.01 2.66
N THR A 74 28.76 0.15 2.23
CA THR A 74 29.63 1.31 1.98
C THR A 74 29.83 2.05 3.30
N SER A 75 31.04 2.56 3.54
CA SER A 75 31.33 3.41 4.69
C SER A 75 30.65 4.79 4.60
N SER A 76 30.07 5.12 3.46
CA SER A 76 29.42 6.41 3.22
C SER A 76 28.02 6.43 3.81
N ASN A 77 27.75 7.44 4.63
CA ASN A 77 26.40 7.70 5.14
C ASN A 77 25.67 8.63 4.16
N PHE A 78 24.42 8.30 3.80
CA PHE A 78 23.61 9.18 2.95
C PHE A 78 23.47 10.59 3.53
N ALA A 79 23.52 10.75 4.86
CA ALA A 79 23.46 12.05 5.53
C ALA A 79 24.62 12.99 5.14
N ASP A 80 25.77 12.43 4.71
CA ASP A 80 26.94 13.21 4.28
C ASP A 80 26.68 13.96 2.96
N TYR A 81 25.65 13.53 2.21
CA TYR A 81 25.27 14.12 0.91
C TYR A 81 24.03 15.02 0.99
N ILE A 82 23.46 15.19 2.19
CA ILE A 82 22.26 15.98 2.38
C ILE A 82 22.62 17.29 3.09
N THR A 83 22.40 18.41 2.42
CA THR A 83 22.45 19.71 3.09
C THR A 83 21.21 19.85 3.98
N PRO A 84 21.37 20.11 5.29
CA PRO A 84 20.23 20.34 6.16
C PRO A 84 19.37 21.49 5.64
N ALA A 85 18.06 21.28 5.55
CA ALA A 85 17.15 22.35 5.18
C ALA A 85 16.98 23.32 6.36
N GLU A 86 17.05 24.61 6.11
CA GLU A 86 16.81 25.63 7.11
C GLU A 86 15.33 25.70 7.55
N GLN A 87 14.43 25.26 6.68
CA GLN A 87 12.99 25.27 6.93
C GLN A 87 12.46 23.88 7.25
N ILE A 88 11.66 23.81 8.31
CA ILE A 88 10.97 22.56 8.69
C ILE A 88 9.62 22.52 7.99
N PHE A 89 9.43 21.52 7.14
CA PHE A 89 8.13 21.26 6.54
C PHE A 89 7.13 20.78 7.60
N LYS A 90 5.94 21.39 7.64
CA LYS A 90 4.84 20.98 8.49
C LYS A 90 3.62 20.65 7.65
N LEU A 91 3.04 19.48 7.89
CA LEU A 91 1.75 19.15 7.33
C LEU A 91 0.66 20.05 7.94
N ALA A 92 -0.13 20.69 7.10
CA ALA A 92 -1.27 21.49 7.52
C ALA A 92 -2.55 20.62 7.56
N GLU A 93 -3.43 20.96 8.49
CA GLU A 93 -4.77 20.36 8.54
C GLU A 93 -5.58 20.73 7.29
N VAL A 94 -6.48 19.83 6.90
CA VAL A 94 -7.35 20.02 5.74
C VAL A 94 -8.79 20.27 6.17
N SER A 95 -9.51 21.05 5.36
CA SER A 95 -10.93 21.30 5.55
C SER A 95 -11.81 20.15 5.05
N CYS A 96 -13.06 20.09 5.54
CA CYS A 96 -14.04 19.14 5.02
C CYS A 96 -14.27 19.31 3.51
N GLN A 97 -14.23 20.56 3.01
CA GLN A 97 -14.43 20.84 1.59
C GLN A 97 -13.31 20.28 0.73
N GLU A 98 -12.06 20.39 1.18
CA GLU A 98 -10.91 19.81 0.48
C GLU A 98 -11.01 18.28 0.44
N VAL A 99 -11.32 17.64 1.57
CA VAL A 99 -11.49 16.18 1.62
C VAL A 99 -12.66 15.73 0.73
N PHE A 100 -13.79 16.45 0.74
CA PHE A 100 -14.90 16.17 -0.15
C PHE A 100 -14.48 16.25 -1.63
N ASN A 101 -13.79 17.32 -2.01
CA ASN A 101 -13.29 17.50 -3.37
C ASN A 101 -12.32 16.40 -3.80
N LEU A 102 -11.43 15.97 -2.88
CA LEU A 102 -10.51 14.86 -3.14
C LEU A 102 -11.27 13.54 -3.35
N ILE A 103 -12.32 13.25 -2.56
CA ILE A 103 -13.18 12.07 -2.76
C ILE A 103 -13.81 12.10 -4.15
N GLN A 104 -14.35 13.23 -4.58
CA GLN A 104 -14.99 13.37 -5.89
C GLN A 104 -14.03 13.17 -7.06
N LYS A 105 -12.74 13.50 -6.88
CA LYS A 105 -11.68 13.33 -7.90
C LYS A 105 -11.17 11.89 -8.02
N ILE A 106 -11.50 10.97 -7.10
CA ILE A 106 -11.07 9.56 -7.19
C ILE A 106 -11.78 8.91 -8.40
N SER A 107 -11.04 8.19 -9.24
CA SER A 107 -11.65 7.43 -10.33
C SER A 107 -12.53 6.28 -9.79
N SER A 108 -13.78 6.21 -10.24
CA SER A 108 -14.76 5.20 -9.81
C SER A 108 -14.39 3.76 -10.24
N ASN A 109 -13.56 3.63 -11.27
CA ASN A 109 -13.15 2.34 -11.85
C ASN A 109 -11.94 1.71 -11.12
N LYS A 110 -11.46 2.31 -10.01
CA LYS A 110 -10.34 1.74 -9.24
C LYS A 110 -10.81 0.54 -8.41
N THR A 111 -9.97 -0.49 -8.39
CA THR A 111 -10.19 -1.68 -7.57
C THR A 111 -10.25 -1.32 -6.08
N SER A 112 -11.22 -1.91 -5.37
CA SER A 112 -11.33 -1.81 -3.91
C SER A 112 -10.22 -2.56 -3.19
N GLY A 113 -9.86 -2.09 -2.00
CA GLY A 113 -8.90 -2.76 -1.11
C GLY A 113 -9.50 -3.98 -0.39
N LEU A 114 -8.92 -4.32 0.77
CA LEU A 114 -9.37 -5.43 1.61
C LEU A 114 -10.73 -5.22 2.25
N ASP A 115 -11.15 -3.97 2.42
CA ASP A 115 -12.44 -3.56 2.99
C ASP A 115 -13.60 -3.71 2.01
N ASN A 116 -13.32 -3.99 0.73
CA ASN A 116 -14.28 -4.04 -0.37
C ASN A 116 -15.06 -2.72 -0.58
N ILE A 117 -14.60 -1.61 0.00
CA ILE A 117 -15.20 -0.29 -0.23
C ILE A 117 -14.69 0.23 -1.57
N SER A 118 -15.61 0.35 -2.54
CA SER A 118 -15.28 0.91 -3.84
C SER A 118 -15.21 2.44 -3.78
N ALA A 119 -14.46 3.03 -4.72
CA ALA A 119 -14.42 4.49 -4.87
C ALA A 119 -15.81 5.07 -5.20
N ARG A 120 -16.67 4.32 -5.92
CA ARG A 120 -18.04 4.70 -6.21
C ARG A 120 -18.86 4.80 -4.94
N LEU A 121 -18.83 3.76 -4.09
CA LEU A 121 -19.55 3.76 -2.82
C LEU A 121 -19.08 4.91 -1.92
N LEU A 122 -17.79 5.17 -1.84
CA LEU A 122 -17.24 6.27 -1.05
C LEU A 122 -17.73 7.63 -1.55
N LYS A 123 -17.85 7.82 -2.88
CA LYS A 123 -18.39 9.05 -3.46
C LYS A 123 -19.86 9.24 -3.11
N GLU A 124 -20.67 8.20 -3.24
CA GLU A 124 -22.10 8.24 -2.90
C GLU A 124 -22.32 8.53 -1.41
N ALA A 125 -21.48 7.95 -0.54
CA ALA A 125 -21.54 8.19 0.91
C ALA A 125 -20.89 9.51 1.35
N SER A 126 -20.15 10.21 0.47
CA SER A 126 -19.34 11.38 0.83
C SER A 126 -20.09 12.47 1.61
N PRO A 127 -21.37 12.81 1.34
CA PRO A 127 -22.08 13.82 2.12
C PRO A 127 -22.17 13.49 3.63
N ILE A 128 -22.16 12.20 3.95
CA ILE A 128 -22.31 11.72 5.33
C ILE A 128 -20.96 11.48 5.99
N VAL A 129 -19.99 10.88 5.24
CA VAL A 129 -18.74 10.38 5.82
C VAL A 129 -17.62 11.41 5.83
N THR A 130 -17.65 12.44 4.98
CA THR A 130 -16.54 13.39 4.80
C THR A 130 -16.11 14.02 6.12
N ARG A 131 -17.03 14.50 6.95
CA ARG A 131 -16.68 15.13 8.23
C ARG A 131 -15.87 14.20 9.14
N ARG A 132 -16.25 12.93 9.22
CA ARG A 132 -15.56 11.94 10.05
C ARG A 132 -14.21 11.56 9.47
N LEU A 133 -14.12 11.43 8.15
CA LEU A 133 -12.85 11.18 7.46
C LEU A 133 -11.89 12.36 7.64
N THR A 134 -12.36 13.59 7.52
CA THR A 134 -11.55 14.79 7.76
C THR A 134 -10.99 14.80 9.19
N PHE A 135 -11.81 14.46 10.19
CA PHE A 135 -11.36 14.35 11.57
C PHE A 135 -10.22 13.33 11.73
N ILE A 136 -10.38 12.12 11.16
CA ILE A 136 -9.36 11.05 11.24
C ILE A 136 -8.08 11.47 10.49
N ILE A 137 -8.21 12.11 9.33
CA ILE A 137 -7.09 12.60 8.54
C ILE A 137 -6.31 13.67 9.32
N ASN A 138 -7.00 14.66 9.87
CA ASN A 138 -6.35 15.71 10.66
C ASN A 138 -5.72 15.16 11.94
N LEU A 139 -6.38 14.21 12.61
CA LEU A 139 -5.79 13.50 13.74
C LEU A 139 -4.50 12.77 13.34
N SER A 140 -4.50 12.12 12.17
CA SER A 140 -3.29 11.47 11.63
C SER A 140 -2.17 12.48 11.34
N ILE A 141 -2.51 13.65 10.78
CA ILE A 141 -1.56 14.73 10.52
C ILE A 141 -0.96 15.29 11.83
N THR A 142 -1.81 15.60 12.81
CA THR A 142 -1.37 16.24 14.06
C THR A 142 -0.59 15.30 14.97
N THR A 143 -0.94 14.01 14.99
CA THR A 143 -0.26 13.00 15.81
C THR A 143 0.93 12.35 15.11
N GLY A 144 1.06 12.48 13.79
CA GLY A 144 2.06 11.75 12.99
C GLY A 144 1.79 10.25 12.90
N ILE A 145 0.58 9.79 13.29
CA ILE A 145 0.24 8.36 13.32
C ILE A 145 -0.65 8.00 12.13
N PHE A 146 -0.14 7.17 11.25
CA PHE A 146 -0.96 6.59 10.17
C PHE A 146 -1.83 5.46 10.74
N PRO A 147 -3.17 5.45 10.54
CA PRO A 147 -4.05 4.45 11.10
C PRO A 147 -3.66 3.00 10.68
N ASN A 148 -3.48 2.10 11.64
CA ASN A 148 -3.02 0.73 11.36
C ASN A 148 -3.98 -0.04 10.45
N ALA A 149 -5.29 0.18 10.55
CA ALA A 149 -6.27 -0.42 9.66
C ALA A 149 -6.06 -0.02 8.19
N TRP A 150 -5.52 1.17 7.92
CA TRP A 150 -5.27 1.70 6.59
C TRP A 150 -3.93 1.27 5.99
N LYS A 151 -3.01 0.74 6.79
CA LYS A 151 -1.73 0.15 6.34
C LYS A 151 -1.91 -1.21 5.66
N ARG A 152 -3.06 -1.85 5.83
CA ARG A 152 -3.32 -3.18 5.29
C ARG A 152 -3.58 -3.11 3.78
N VAL A 153 -2.92 -3.98 3.04
CA VAL A 153 -3.01 -4.04 1.58
C VAL A 153 -3.38 -5.44 1.11
N ARG A 154 -4.05 -5.53 -0.04
CA ARG A 154 -4.19 -6.77 -0.78
C ARG A 154 -3.10 -6.83 -1.83
N VAL A 155 -2.25 -7.86 -1.78
CA VAL A 155 -1.25 -8.09 -2.81
C VAL A 155 -1.85 -8.98 -3.90
N SER A 156 -1.79 -8.53 -5.14
CA SER A 156 -2.22 -9.28 -6.32
C SER A 156 -0.99 -9.61 -7.17
N PRO A 157 -0.65 -10.89 -7.34
CA PRO A 157 0.45 -11.29 -8.19
C PRO A 157 0.08 -11.07 -9.66
N ILE A 158 0.90 -10.36 -10.40
CA ILE A 158 0.75 -10.16 -11.84
C ILE A 158 1.87 -10.88 -12.56
N PHE A 159 1.51 -11.79 -13.45
CA PHE A 159 2.48 -12.49 -14.29
C PHE A 159 3.24 -11.51 -15.19
N LYS A 160 4.55 -11.64 -15.21
CA LYS A 160 5.45 -10.81 -16.03
C LYS A 160 5.79 -11.48 -17.34
N GLU A 161 6.47 -12.62 -17.27
CA GLU A 161 7.02 -13.32 -18.43
C GLU A 161 7.51 -14.73 -18.06
N ASN A 162 7.91 -15.54 -19.03
CA ASN A 162 8.49 -16.88 -18.89
C ASN A 162 7.49 -17.94 -18.39
N LEU A 163 7.91 -18.78 -17.44
CA LEU A 163 7.10 -19.89 -16.92
C LEU A 163 6.11 -19.39 -15.86
N LYS A 164 4.82 -19.69 -16.04
CA LYS A 164 3.75 -19.34 -15.11
C LYS A 164 3.82 -20.09 -13.78
N THR A 165 4.57 -21.17 -13.74
CA THR A 165 4.79 -21.97 -12.54
C THR A 165 5.85 -21.39 -11.59
N ALA A 166 6.72 -20.52 -12.08
CA ALA A 166 7.81 -19.96 -11.29
C ALA A 166 7.40 -18.69 -10.52
N PRO A 167 7.50 -18.65 -9.18
CA PRO A 167 7.16 -17.47 -8.37
C PRO A 167 7.89 -16.19 -8.77
N ASN A 168 9.16 -16.29 -9.21
CA ASN A 168 9.99 -15.17 -9.65
C ASN A 168 9.42 -14.41 -10.87
N ASN A 169 8.53 -15.04 -11.61
CA ASN A 169 7.92 -14.46 -12.81
C ASN A 169 6.65 -13.67 -12.51
N TYR A 170 6.36 -13.43 -11.24
CA TYR A 170 5.24 -12.62 -10.79
C TYR A 170 5.71 -11.33 -10.12
N ARG A 171 4.99 -10.24 -10.36
CA ARG A 171 5.17 -8.95 -9.67
C ARG A 171 4.08 -8.75 -8.63
N PRO A 172 4.41 -8.38 -7.39
CA PRO A 172 3.43 -8.02 -6.39
C PRO A 172 2.84 -6.64 -6.70
N ILE A 173 1.53 -6.56 -6.92
CA ILE A 173 0.83 -5.28 -7.01
C ILE A 173 0.01 -5.08 -5.74
N SER A 174 0.37 -4.04 -4.98
CA SER A 174 -0.34 -3.67 -3.75
C SER A 174 -1.60 -2.88 -4.06
N VAL A 175 -2.75 -3.39 -3.65
CA VAL A 175 -4.04 -2.71 -3.77
C VAL A 175 -4.42 -2.14 -2.41
N LEU A 176 -4.19 -0.84 -2.26
CA LEU A 176 -4.49 -0.07 -1.05
C LEU A 176 -6.01 0.18 -0.89
N LEU A 177 -6.44 0.41 0.33
CA LEU A 177 -7.77 0.92 0.64
C LEU A 177 -7.99 2.28 -0.04
N VAL A 178 -9.21 2.58 -0.45
CA VAL A 178 -9.52 3.87 -1.08
C VAL A 178 -9.28 5.03 -0.12
N ILE A 179 -9.58 4.82 1.17
CA ILE A 179 -9.37 5.82 2.22
C ILE A 179 -7.87 6.05 2.48
N SER A 180 -7.03 5.00 2.42
CA SER A 180 -5.58 5.14 2.52
C SER A 180 -5.02 6.06 1.43
N LYS A 181 -5.45 5.84 0.18
CA LYS A 181 -5.08 6.70 -0.96
C LYS A 181 -5.56 8.16 -0.80
N LEU A 182 -6.66 8.37 -0.07
CA LEU A 182 -7.14 9.71 0.22
C LEU A 182 -6.18 10.45 1.15
N LEU A 183 -5.73 9.81 2.25
CA LEU A 183 -4.74 10.38 3.15
C LEU A 183 -3.41 10.66 2.44
N GLU A 184 -2.92 9.72 1.61
CA GLU A 184 -1.71 9.92 0.80
C GLU A 184 -1.83 11.15 -0.12
N ARG A 185 -3.00 11.37 -0.73
CA ARG A 185 -3.25 12.56 -1.55
C ARG A 185 -3.26 13.84 -0.75
N VAL A 186 -3.81 13.83 0.46
CA VAL A 186 -3.77 14.98 1.36
C VAL A 186 -2.32 15.36 1.67
N VAL A 187 -1.49 14.38 2.02
CA VAL A 187 -0.06 14.60 2.29
C VAL A 187 0.66 15.14 1.05
N LEU A 188 0.42 14.53 -0.11
CA LEU A 188 1.01 14.98 -1.36
C LEU A 188 0.60 16.42 -1.70
N THR A 189 -0.68 16.77 -1.54
CA THR A 189 -1.16 18.14 -1.81
C THR A 189 -0.50 19.15 -0.87
N ASN A 190 -0.35 18.80 0.41
CA ASN A 190 0.40 19.64 1.35
C ASN A 190 1.84 19.86 0.91
N TYR A 191 2.51 18.81 0.42
CA TYR A 191 3.89 18.88 -0.04
C TYR A 191 4.06 19.72 -1.31
N MET A 192 3.09 19.66 -2.23
CA MET A 192 3.16 20.38 -3.52
C MET A 192 2.79 21.86 -3.41
N ASN A 193 2.26 22.32 -2.28
CA ASN A 193 1.89 23.72 -2.03
C ASN A 193 2.99 24.51 -1.28
N ILE A 194 4.22 23.99 -1.26
CA ILE A 194 5.41 24.65 -0.76
C ILE A 194 6.06 25.43 -1.91
#